data_9d2236f60dff82ba95ff5ebb7e03a9d3
#
_entry.id   9d2236f60dff82ba95ff5ebb7e03a9d3
#
_cell.length_a   1.000
_cell.length_b   1.000
_cell.length_c   1.000
_cell.angle_alpha   90.00
_cell.angle_beta   90.00
_cell.angle_gamma   90.00
#
_symmetry.space_group_name_H-M   'P 1'
#
loop_
_entity.id
_entity.type
_entity.pdbx_description
1 polymer ?
#
loop_
_entity_poly.entity_id
_entity_poly.type
_entity_poly.pdbx_seq_one_letter_code
_entity_poly.pdbx_strand_id
1 'polypeptide(L)'
;MTKLPKPSAAYVLLVAVTLLSCNEQMKKPDPAAKADTAQLFPGNSFAAIDQSPMDISYYPPQYPQHKMSAGQSANAPVSRIIYSRPHRKGRMIFSNEEKSLVRYGKPWRLGANEATEITFFQPVAINGNNVSAGRYVMYCIPFADKWIIALNSNIDSWGLQIDPSKDLFRTEVPVQKQDPEIEDFTIVFQDATYGADVVFTWDTVKILLPVVFSK
;
A
#
# COMPACT_ATOMS: atom_id res chain seq x y z
N MET A 1 51.29 44.00 71.38
CA MET A 1 50.22 44.92 71.82
C MET A 1 49.84 45.80 70.67
N THR A 2 48.80 45.47 69.95
CA THR A 2 48.22 46.36 68.94
C THR A 2 46.75 46.01 68.79
N LYS A 3 45.92 47.01 69.08
CA LYS A 3 44.48 46.92 69.13
C LYS A 3 43.86 46.80 67.72
N LEU A 4 42.91 45.86 67.62
CA LEU A 4 42.03 45.79 66.44
C LEU A 4 41.00 46.94 66.46
N PRO A 5 40.67 47.54 65.33
CA PRO A 5 39.53 48.46 65.21
C PRO A 5 38.22 47.67 64.97
N LYS A 6 37.15 48.22 65.52
CA LYS A 6 35.77 47.70 65.38
C LYS A 6 35.23 47.92 63.97
N PRO A 7 34.44 47.00 63.42
CA PRO A 7 33.79 47.21 62.17
C PRO A 7 32.57 48.13 62.30
N SER A 8 32.44 49.07 61.42
CA SER A 8 31.30 49.95 61.21
C SER A 8 30.14 49.21 60.55
N ALA A 9 28.95 49.53 61.01
CA ALA A 9 27.72 48.97 60.49
C ALA A 9 27.51 49.37 59.01
N ALA A 10 27.61 48.39 58.11
CA ALA A 10 27.18 48.52 56.72
C ALA A 10 25.74 48.03 56.60
N TYR A 11 24.90 48.90 56.10
CA TYR A 11 23.51 48.64 55.79
C TYR A 11 23.42 47.53 54.74
N VAL A 12 22.85 46.39 55.12
CA VAL A 12 22.49 45.33 54.21
C VAL A 12 21.11 45.70 53.62
N LEU A 13 21.11 46.20 52.43
CA LEU A 13 19.89 46.39 51.63
C LEU A 13 19.44 45.03 51.12
N LEU A 14 18.41 44.46 51.77
CA LEU A 14 17.82 43.16 51.37
C LEU A 14 16.93 43.40 50.15
N VAL A 15 17.47 43.17 48.95
CA VAL A 15 16.70 43.15 47.73
C VAL A 15 15.98 41.79 47.65
N ALA A 16 14.70 41.80 47.98
CA ALA A 16 13.82 40.63 47.81
C ALA A 16 13.52 40.49 46.29
N VAL A 17 14.25 39.64 45.60
CA VAL A 17 13.90 39.20 44.25
C VAL A 17 12.80 38.18 44.34
N THR A 18 11.56 38.59 44.13
CA THR A 18 10.43 37.68 43.96
C THR A 18 10.57 36.97 42.62
N LEU A 19 11.10 35.77 42.63
CA LEU A 19 11.02 34.84 41.50
C LEU A 19 9.53 34.43 41.34
N LEU A 20 8.82 35.12 40.43
CA LEU A 20 7.59 34.60 39.86
C LEU A 20 7.98 33.38 39.01
N SER A 21 7.98 32.22 39.62
CA SER A 21 8.01 30.94 38.88
C SER A 21 6.67 30.79 38.16
N CYS A 22 6.62 31.15 36.90
CA CYS A 22 5.54 30.68 36.05
C CYS A 22 5.64 29.14 35.97
N ASN A 23 4.84 28.49 36.80
CA ASN A 23 4.62 27.04 36.69
C ASN A 23 3.66 26.83 35.50
N GLU A 24 4.18 26.90 34.26
CA GLU A 24 3.50 26.35 33.11
C GLU A 24 3.47 24.83 33.29
N GLN A 25 2.39 24.34 33.93
CA GLN A 25 2.04 22.95 33.83
C GLN A 25 1.90 22.64 32.34
N MET A 26 2.88 21.93 31.76
CA MET A 26 2.73 21.29 30.48
C MET A 26 1.48 20.40 30.57
N LYS A 27 0.40 20.90 29.96
CA LYS A 27 -0.84 20.16 29.76
C LYS A 27 -0.44 18.92 28.98
N LYS A 28 -0.50 17.74 29.62
CA LYS A 28 -0.34 16.47 28.90
C LYS A 28 -1.25 16.52 27.67
N PRO A 29 -0.75 16.17 26.47
CA PRO A 29 -1.60 16.11 25.30
C PRO A 29 -2.73 15.13 25.57
N ASP A 30 -3.94 15.61 25.33
CA ASP A 30 -5.17 14.83 25.49
C ASP A 30 -5.11 13.64 24.51
N PRO A 31 -5.14 12.37 24.95
CA PRO A 31 -5.04 11.22 24.07
C PRO A 31 -6.26 11.05 23.13
N ALA A 32 -7.23 11.95 23.20
CA ALA A 32 -8.46 11.91 22.41
C ALA A 32 -8.53 12.92 21.26
N ALA A 33 -7.52 13.73 21.03
CA ALA A 33 -7.45 14.54 19.80
C ALA A 33 -7.17 13.60 18.62
N LYS A 34 -8.23 12.93 18.14
CA LYS A 34 -8.22 12.40 16.75
C LYS A 34 -7.92 13.60 15.88
N ALA A 35 -6.71 13.64 15.31
CA ALA A 35 -6.39 14.58 14.26
C ALA A 35 -7.40 14.35 13.14
N ASP A 36 -8.39 15.23 13.06
CA ASP A 36 -9.35 15.26 11.96
C ASP A 36 -8.60 15.80 10.74
N THR A 37 -7.87 14.91 10.07
CA THR A 37 -7.15 15.23 8.84
C THR A 37 -8.10 15.55 7.67
N ALA A 38 -9.41 15.46 7.90
CA ALA A 38 -10.43 15.78 6.90
C ALA A 38 -10.59 17.29 6.64
N GLN A 39 -9.98 18.17 7.46
CA GLN A 39 -10.17 19.61 7.34
C GLN A 39 -9.04 20.36 6.63
N LEU A 40 -7.97 19.70 6.20
CA LEU A 40 -6.82 20.39 5.56
C LEU A 40 -7.07 20.77 4.08
N PHE A 41 -8.12 20.24 3.45
CA PHE A 41 -8.48 20.59 2.08
C PHE A 41 -9.99 20.83 1.98
N PRO A 42 -10.43 21.96 1.41
CA PRO A 42 -11.85 22.13 1.09
C PRO A 42 -12.27 20.97 0.21
N GLY A 43 -13.30 20.23 0.63
CA GLY A 43 -13.82 19.08 -0.11
C GLY A 43 -14.17 19.49 -1.53
N ASN A 44 -13.85 18.64 -2.51
CA ASN A 44 -14.29 18.82 -3.88
C ASN A 44 -15.83 18.73 -3.90
N SER A 45 -16.50 19.82 -4.29
CA SER A 45 -17.97 19.86 -4.35
C SER A 45 -18.56 18.98 -5.48
N PHE A 46 -17.74 18.50 -6.41
CA PHE A 46 -18.18 17.69 -7.54
C PHE A 46 -18.04 16.19 -7.28
N ALA A 47 -17.02 15.78 -6.50
CA ALA A 47 -16.77 14.37 -6.21
C ALA A 47 -16.08 14.20 -4.85
N ALA A 48 -16.44 13.15 -4.12
CA ALA A 48 -15.69 12.74 -2.93
C ALA A 48 -14.35 12.14 -3.32
N ILE A 49 -13.35 12.27 -2.42
CA ILE A 49 -12.06 11.60 -2.60
C ILE A 49 -12.27 10.09 -2.45
N ASP A 50 -11.76 9.33 -3.41
CA ASP A 50 -11.78 7.86 -3.36
C ASP A 50 -10.95 7.36 -2.16
N GLN A 51 -11.55 6.46 -1.37
CA GLN A 51 -10.89 5.84 -0.21
C GLN A 51 -10.03 4.63 -0.60
N SER A 52 -10.05 4.24 -1.86
CA SER A 52 -9.23 3.15 -2.42
C SER A 52 -8.65 3.62 -3.75
N PRO A 53 -7.69 4.55 -3.73
CA PRO A 53 -7.17 5.19 -4.93
C PRO A 53 -6.63 4.17 -5.92
N MET A 54 -6.77 4.47 -7.20
CA MET A 54 -6.20 3.67 -8.27
C MET A 54 -4.68 3.87 -8.30
N ASP A 55 -3.95 2.78 -8.54
CA ASP A 55 -2.50 2.76 -8.69
C ASP A 55 -2.10 1.98 -9.94
N ILE A 56 -0.89 2.23 -10.41
CA ILE A 56 -0.33 1.60 -11.62
C ILE A 56 1.06 1.06 -11.32
N SER A 57 1.25 -0.23 -11.56
CA SER A 57 2.55 -0.90 -11.48
C SER A 57 3.04 -1.27 -12.88
N TYR A 58 4.33 -1.05 -13.15
CA TYR A 58 4.97 -1.37 -14.43
C TYR A 58 6.08 -2.39 -14.28
N TYR A 59 6.34 -3.14 -15.36
CA TYR A 59 7.61 -3.84 -15.55
C TYR A 59 8.31 -3.37 -16.84
N PRO A 60 9.59 -3.00 -16.79
CA PRO A 60 10.41 -2.92 -15.58
C PRO A 60 9.90 -1.84 -14.60
N PRO A 61 10.16 -1.97 -13.28
CA PRO A 61 9.64 -1.03 -12.26
C PRO A 61 10.09 0.42 -12.49
N GLN A 62 11.25 0.63 -13.11
CA GLN A 62 11.80 1.95 -13.40
C GLN A 62 11.24 2.58 -14.68
N TYR A 63 10.30 1.91 -15.38
CA TYR A 63 9.76 2.42 -16.65
C TYR A 63 9.22 3.85 -16.58
N PRO A 64 8.48 4.29 -15.53
CA PRO A 64 8.00 5.67 -15.46
C PRO A 64 9.13 6.71 -15.46
N GLN A 65 10.23 6.44 -14.72
CA GLN A 65 11.40 7.32 -14.65
C GLN A 65 12.14 7.34 -15.99
N HIS A 66 12.31 6.16 -16.64
CA HIS A 66 12.91 6.06 -17.97
C HIS A 66 12.07 6.80 -19.01
N LYS A 67 10.75 6.67 -18.96
CA LYS A 67 9.85 7.38 -19.87
C LYS A 67 9.94 8.88 -19.70
N MET A 68 10.06 9.36 -18.48
CA MET A 68 10.18 10.77 -18.17
C MET A 68 11.52 11.36 -18.65
N SER A 69 12.63 10.62 -18.51
CA SER A 69 13.98 11.06 -18.90
C SER A 69 14.28 10.89 -20.39
N ALA A 70 13.87 9.78 -21.01
CA ALA A 70 14.17 9.42 -22.38
C ALA A 70 13.06 9.82 -23.38
N GLY A 71 11.91 10.27 -22.89
CA GLY A 71 10.78 10.68 -23.73
C GLY A 71 10.31 9.57 -24.68
N GLN A 72 10.22 9.90 -25.98
CA GLN A 72 9.80 8.94 -27.01
C GLN A 72 10.82 7.84 -27.29
N SER A 73 12.07 8.01 -26.88
CA SER A 73 13.14 7.00 -27.06
C SER A 73 13.08 5.88 -26.02
N ALA A 74 12.23 6.00 -24.99
CA ALA A 74 12.06 4.92 -24.03
C ALA A 74 11.37 3.71 -24.69
N ASN A 75 11.91 2.52 -24.46
CA ASN A 75 11.27 1.28 -24.85
C ASN A 75 9.88 1.17 -24.21
N ALA A 76 8.95 0.46 -24.86
CA ALA A 76 7.66 0.13 -24.25
C ALA A 76 7.86 -0.72 -22.98
N PRO A 77 6.96 -0.62 -22.00
CA PRO A 77 7.01 -1.54 -20.86
C PRO A 77 6.70 -2.96 -21.34
N VAL A 78 7.16 -3.95 -20.59
CA VAL A 78 6.81 -5.36 -20.85
C VAL A 78 5.41 -5.66 -20.31
N SER A 79 5.09 -5.11 -19.15
CA SER A 79 3.79 -5.30 -18.51
C SER A 79 3.36 -4.07 -17.72
N ARG A 80 2.06 -3.96 -17.49
CA ARG A 80 1.43 -2.94 -16.63
C ARG A 80 0.24 -3.54 -15.91
N ILE A 81 0.11 -3.22 -14.62
CA ILE A 81 -1.07 -3.56 -13.83
C ILE A 81 -1.73 -2.26 -13.37
N ILE A 82 -3.06 -2.18 -13.50
CA ILE A 82 -3.90 -1.11 -12.96
C ILE A 82 -4.82 -1.73 -11.93
N TYR A 83 -4.86 -1.17 -10.72
CA TYR A 83 -5.64 -1.72 -9.62
C TYR A 83 -6.01 -0.64 -8.60
N SER A 84 -7.02 -0.87 -7.77
CA SER A 84 -7.34 0.03 -6.66
C SER A 84 -6.79 -0.52 -5.34
N ARG A 85 -6.27 0.38 -4.49
CA ARG A 85 -5.56 0.07 -3.24
C ARG A 85 -6.45 0.31 -2.02
N PRO A 86 -7.24 -0.67 -1.57
CA PRO A 86 -7.97 -0.54 -0.32
C PRO A 86 -7.03 -0.57 0.88
N HIS A 87 -7.36 0.24 1.91
CA HIS A 87 -6.71 0.23 3.22
C HIS A 87 -7.30 -0.85 4.12
N ARG A 88 -6.49 -1.45 4.98
CA ARG A 88 -6.95 -2.42 5.98
C ARG A 88 -7.85 -1.78 7.04
N LYS A 89 -7.45 -0.65 7.59
CA LYS A 89 -8.19 0.11 8.64
C LYS A 89 -8.63 -0.79 9.80
N GLY A 90 -7.74 -1.66 10.28
CA GLY A 90 -8.01 -2.59 11.38
C GLY A 90 -9.03 -3.69 11.08
N ARG A 91 -9.50 -3.83 9.82
CA ARG A 91 -10.45 -4.88 9.43
C ARG A 91 -9.74 -6.23 9.32
N MET A 92 -10.48 -7.29 9.55
CA MET A 92 -10.07 -8.65 9.18
C MET A 92 -10.14 -8.77 7.65
N ILE A 93 -9.01 -9.06 7.01
CA ILE A 93 -8.96 -9.10 5.55
C ILE A 93 -9.30 -10.49 5.04
N PHE A 94 -8.49 -11.49 5.34
CA PHE A 94 -8.64 -12.84 4.79
C PHE A 94 -9.07 -13.82 5.88
N SER A 95 -10.27 -14.39 5.79
CA SER A 95 -10.68 -15.52 6.64
C SER A 95 -11.95 -16.20 6.12
N ASN A 96 -12.44 -17.22 6.85
CA ASN A 96 -13.74 -17.84 6.60
C ASN A 96 -14.89 -17.09 7.30
N GLU A 97 -14.60 -16.13 8.17
CA GLU A 97 -15.63 -15.44 8.93
C GLU A 97 -16.44 -14.49 8.04
N GLU A 98 -17.73 -14.36 8.35
CA GLU A 98 -18.66 -13.54 7.56
C GLU A 98 -18.24 -12.05 7.51
N LYS A 99 -17.64 -11.56 8.59
CA LYS A 99 -17.14 -10.17 8.71
C LYS A 99 -15.84 -9.89 7.96
N SER A 100 -15.18 -10.92 7.39
CA SER A 100 -13.97 -10.72 6.61
C SER A 100 -14.26 -9.97 5.34
N LEU A 101 -13.34 -9.08 4.94
CA LEU A 101 -13.47 -8.35 3.70
C LEU A 101 -13.35 -9.27 2.48
N VAL A 102 -12.45 -10.24 2.54
CA VAL A 102 -12.19 -11.24 1.50
C VAL A 102 -12.33 -12.63 2.12
N ARG A 103 -13.33 -13.38 1.68
CA ARG A 103 -13.60 -14.72 2.21
C ARG A 103 -12.81 -15.77 1.45
N TYR A 104 -12.25 -16.73 2.19
CA TYR A 104 -11.58 -17.88 1.57
C TYR A 104 -12.54 -18.66 0.68
N GLY A 105 -12.01 -19.16 -0.45
CA GLY A 105 -12.76 -19.91 -1.45
C GLY A 105 -13.73 -19.07 -2.29
N LYS A 106 -13.76 -17.75 -2.14
CA LYS A 106 -14.60 -16.86 -2.95
C LYS A 106 -13.74 -16.02 -3.90
N PRO A 107 -14.19 -15.81 -5.15
CA PRO A 107 -13.47 -14.93 -6.08
C PRO A 107 -13.35 -13.50 -5.52
N TRP A 108 -12.17 -12.91 -5.69
CA TRP A 108 -11.88 -11.53 -5.32
C TRP A 108 -11.10 -10.84 -6.44
N ARG A 109 -11.55 -9.67 -6.85
CA ARG A 109 -11.03 -8.86 -7.96
C ARG A 109 -9.66 -8.24 -7.74
N LEU A 110 -8.91 -8.63 -6.68
CA LEU A 110 -7.57 -8.13 -6.35
C LEU A 110 -7.54 -6.61 -6.17
N GLY A 111 -8.48 -6.08 -5.39
CA GLY A 111 -8.57 -4.66 -5.11
C GLY A 111 -9.97 -4.22 -4.71
N ALA A 112 -10.25 -2.94 -4.91
CA ALA A 112 -11.52 -2.29 -4.70
C ALA A 112 -12.00 -1.65 -6.01
N ASN A 113 -13.23 -1.10 -6.00
CA ASN A 113 -13.83 -0.43 -7.15
C ASN A 113 -13.91 -1.35 -8.37
N GLU A 114 -13.17 -1.09 -9.43
CA GLU A 114 -13.12 -1.89 -10.64
C GLU A 114 -12.24 -3.13 -10.51
N ALA A 115 -12.37 -4.05 -11.46
CA ALA A 115 -11.50 -5.22 -11.56
C ALA A 115 -10.06 -4.80 -11.80
N THR A 116 -9.11 -5.53 -11.19
CA THR A 116 -7.69 -5.37 -11.49
C THR A 116 -7.39 -5.84 -12.90
N GLU A 117 -6.70 -5.02 -13.67
CA GLU A 117 -6.30 -5.34 -15.04
C GLU A 117 -4.79 -5.46 -15.18
N ILE A 118 -4.36 -6.45 -15.96
CA ILE A 118 -2.97 -6.60 -16.39
C ILE A 118 -2.87 -6.49 -17.92
N THR A 119 -1.89 -5.72 -18.39
CA THR A 119 -1.55 -5.64 -19.80
C THR A 119 -0.16 -6.22 -20.01
N PHE A 120 -0.03 -7.18 -20.91
CA PHE A 120 1.24 -7.66 -21.43
C PHE A 120 1.46 -7.04 -22.81
N PHE A 121 2.56 -6.31 -22.99
CA PHE A 121 2.92 -5.67 -24.27
C PHE A 121 3.70 -6.61 -25.20
N GLN A 122 4.07 -7.78 -24.69
CA GLN A 122 4.69 -8.87 -25.44
C GLN A 122 4.20 -10.20 -24.86
N PRO A 123 4.36 -11.35 -25.55
CA PRO A 123 4.03 -12.66 -24.99
C PRO A 123 4.88 -12.96 -23.76
N VAL A 124 4.27 -13.64 -22.78
CA VAL A 124 4.90 -14.04 -21.52
C VAL A 124 4.50 -15.48 -21.18
N ALA A 125 5.20 -16.08 -20.21
CA ALA A 125 4.73 -17.30 -19.57
C ALA A 125 4.49 -17.04 -18.08
N ILE A 126 3.33 -17.43 -17.56
CA ILE A 126 2.94 -17.29 -16.17
C ILE A 126 2.83 -18.68 -15.57
N ASN A 127 3.71 -19.00 -14.62
CA ASN A 127 3.76 -20.32 -14.00
C ASN A 127 3.67 -21.48 -15.03
N GLY A 128 4.41 -21.36 -16.14
CA GLY A 128 4.45 -22.32 -17.23
C GLY A 128 3.34 -22.22 -18.29
N ASN A 129 2.33 -21.35 -18.11
CA ASN A 129 1.27 -21.13 -19.10
C ASN A 129 1.64 -19.96 -20.03
N ASN A 130 1.62 -20.21 -21.35
CA ASN A 130 1.87 -19.18 -22.34
C ASN A 130 0.69 -18.21 -22.42
N VAL A 131 0.97 -16.90 -22.32
CA VAL A 131 0.00 -15.81 -22.41
C VAL A 131 0.41 -14.86 -23.53
N SER A 132 -0.48 -14.64 -24.47
CA SER A 132 -0.26 -13.69 -25.56
C SER A 132 -0.18 -12.25 -25.04
N ALA A 133 0.42 -11.35 -25.86
CA ALA A 133 0.27 -9.92 -25.62
C ALA A 133 -1.21 -9.54 -25.62
N GLY A 134 -1.61 -8.67 -24.71
CA GLY A 134 -3.02 -8.27 -24.58
C GLY A 134 -3.35 -7.71 -23.19
N ARG A 135 -4.61 -7.31 -23.02
CA ARG A 135 -5.19 -6.82 -21.76
C ARG A 135 -6.13 -7.89 -21.18
N TYR A 136 -6.01 -8.12 -19.90
CA TYR A 136 -6.74 -9.18 -19.18
C TYR A 136 -7.21 -8.66 -17.84
N VAL A 137 -8.36 -9.11 -17.36
CA VAL A 137 -8.75 -8.99 -15.95
C VAL A 137 -8.02 -10.06 -15.16
N MET A 138 -7.50 -9.67 -14.01
CA MET A 138 -6.85 -10.57 -13.05
C MET A 138 -7.66 -10.63 -11.76
N TYR A 139 -7.94 -11.83 -11.29
CA TYR A 139 -8.61 -12.04 -10.01
C TYR A 139 -8.01 -13.24 -9.28
N CYS A 140 -8.36 -13.41 -8.01
CA CYS A 140 -7.94 -14.60 -7.27
C CYS A 140 -9.10 -15.25 -6.52
N ILE A 141 -8.89 -16.52 -6.14
CA ILE A 141 -9.66 -17.22 -5.13
C ILE A 141 -8.68 -17.53 -4.00
N PRO A 142 -8.71 -16.76 -2.89
CA PRO A 142 -7.75 -16.92 -1.81
C PRO A 142 -8.14 -18.10 -0.91
N PHE A 143 -7.12 -18.79 -0.39
CA PHE A 143 -7.18 -19.76 0.71
C PHE A 143 -6.08 -19.40 1.72
N ALA A 144 -6.07 -20.06 2.86
CA ALA A 144 -5.11 -19.77 3.92
C ALA A 144 -3.66 -20.12 3.54
N ASP A 145 -3.47 -21.15 2.73
CA ASP A 145 -2.18 -21.72 2.33
C ASP A 145 -1.76 -21.38 0.89
N LYS A 146 -2.73 -21.02 0.04
CA LYS A 146 -2.51 -20.73 -1.38
C LYS A 146 -3.55 -19.76 -1.92
N TRP A 147 -3.22 -19.11 -3.03
CA TRP A 147 -4.18 -18.40 -3.86
C TRP A 147 -4.28 -19.08 -5.23
N ILE A 148 -5.48 -19.16 -5.78
CA ILE A 148 -5.68 -19.48 -7.19
C ILE A 148 -5.78 -18.15 -7.93
N ILE A 149 -4.78 -17.81 -8.74
CA ILE A 149 -4.77 -16.62 -9.59
C ILE A 149 -5.33 -17.00 -10.95
N ALA A 150 -6.23 -16.20 -11.49
CA ALA A 150 -6.84 -16.36 -12.80
C ALA A 150 -6.64 -15.16 -13.69
N LEU A 151 -6.42 -15.40 -14.99
CA LEU A 151 -6.57 -14.40 -16.05
C LEU A 151 -7.87 -14.65 -16.79
N ASN A 152 -8.64 -13.58 -16.97
CA ASN A 152 -9.97 -13.62 -17.57
C ASN A 152 -10.06 -12.64 -18.73
N SER A 153 -10.75 -13.00 -19.78
CA SER A 153 -10.90 -12.17 -21.00
C SER A 153 -12.03 -11.14 -20.92
N ASN A 154 -12.81 -11.12 -19.80
CA ASN A 154 -13.90 -10.17 -19.59
C ASN A 154 -13.38 -8.82 -19.10
N ILE A 155 -12.70 -8.09 -19.95
CA ILE A 155 -12.19 -6.74 -19.70
C ILE A 155 -13.32 -5.72 -19.49
N ASP A 156 -12.95 -4.55 -18.93
CA ASP A 156 -13.87 -3.43 -18.65
C ASP A 156 -15.02 -3.83 -17.70
N SER A 157 -14.75 -4.76 -16.79
CA SER A 157 -15.72 -5.24 -15.82
C SER A 157 -15.50 -4.62 -14.43
N TRP A 158 -16.59 -4.52 -13.66
CA TRP A 158 -16.50 -4.07 -12.26
C TRP A 158 -15.85 -5.12 -11.32
N GLY A 159 -15.81 -6.38 -11.76
CA GLY A 159 -15.18 -7.48 -11.02
C GLY A 159 -15.99 -8.04 -9.82
N LEU A 160 -17.24 -7.62 -9.63
CA LEU A 160 -18.13 -8.19 -8.61
C LEU A 160 -18.79 -9.49 -9.08
N GLN A 161 -19.02 -9.61 -10.39
CA GLN A 161 -19.56 -10.80 -11.03
C GLN A 161 -18.52 -11.31 -12.03
N ILE A 162 -17.75 -12.30 -11.59
CA ILE A 162 -16.70 -12.92 -12.41
C ILE A 162 -17.35 -14.09 -13.15
N ASP A 163 -17.20 -14.10 -14.48
CA ASP A 163 -17.62 -15.21 -15.32
C ASP A 163 -16.44 -16.19 -15.54
N PRO A 164 -16.43 -17.34 -14.85
CA PRO A 164 -15.32 -18.29 -14.96
C PRO A 164 -15.19 -18.95 -16.35
N SER A 165 -16.23 -18.88 -17.18
CA SER A 165 -16.18 -19.43 -18.54
C SER A 165 -15.26 -18.64 -19.47
N LYS A 166 -14.91 -17.41 -19.06
CA LYS A 166 -13.98 -16.52 -19.77
C LYS A 166 -12.55 -16.57 -19.25
N ASP A 167 -12.27 -17.49 -18.32
CA ASP A 167 -10.89 -17.69 -17.84
C ASP A 167 -10.04 -18.31 -18.94
N LEU A 168 -8.85 -17.74 -19.15
CA LEU A 168 -7.85 -18.27 -20.03
C LEU A 168 -7.07 -19.39 -19.36
N PHE A 169 -6.74 -19.21 -18.10
CA PHE A 169 -6.15 -20.22 -17.24
C PHE A 169 -6.29 -19.82 -15.76
N ARG A 170 -6.02 -20.78 -14.88
CA ARG A 170 -5.85 -20.60 -13.45
C ARG A 170 -4.55 -21.24 -13.00
N THR A 171 -3.90 -20.63 -12.03
CA THR A 171 -2.67 -21.16 -11.45
C THR A 171 -2.69 -21.03 -9.93
N GLU A 172 -2.12 -22.01 -9.23
CA GLU A 172 -2.00 -22.00 -7.78
C GLU A 172 -0.65 -21.39 -7.40
N VAL A 173 -0.66 -20.51 -6.39
CA VAL A 173 0.52 -19.86 -5.85
C VAL A 173 0.48 -19.93 -4.32
N PRO A 174 1.55 -20.38 -3.65
CA PRO A 174 1.57 -20.53 -2.20
C PRO A 174 1.52 -19.16 -1.49
N VAL A 175 0.84 -19.15 -0.33
CA VAL A 175 0.86 -18.00 0.57
C VAL A 175 2.18 -17.99 1.34
N GLN A 176 2.80 -16.83 1.41
CA GLN A 176 3.94 -16.53 2.27
C GLN A 176 3.49 -15.58 3.37
N LYS A 177 4.11 -15.71 4.55
CA LYS A 177 3.89 -14.75 5.63
C LYS A 177 4.56 -13.42 5.29
N GLN A 178 3.83 -12.34 5.46
CA GLN A 178 4.33 -10.96 5.39
C GLN A 178 4.50 -10.40 6.79
N ASP A 179 5.69 -9.88 7.07
CA ASP A 179 6.02 -9.21 8.31
C ASP A 179 6.99 -8.03 7.99
N PRO A 180 6.71 -6.80 8.44
CA PRO A 180 5.50 -6.36 9.14
C PRO A 180 4.22 -6.42 8.30
N GLU A 181 3.06 -6.29 8.97
CA GLU A 181 1.76 -6.20 8.30
C GLU A 181 1.71 -5.01 7.34
N ILE A 182 1.08 -5.21 6.18
CA ILE A 182 0.89 -4.18 5.16
C ILE A 182 -0.52 -3.60 5.25
N GLU A 183 -0.61 -2.29 5.47
CA GLU A 183 -1.88 -1.56 5.60
C GLU A 183 -2.63 -1.45 4.27
N ASP A 184 -1.91 -1.18 3.18
CA ASP A 184 -2.49 -0.92 1.87
C ASP A 184 -2.28 -2.10 0.94
N PHE A 185 -3.35 -2.63 0.35
CA PHE A 185 -3.21 -3.63 -0.70
C PHE A 185 -2.25 -3.15 -1.78
N THR A 186 -1.25 -3.94 -2.08
CA THR A 186 -0.16 -3.56 -2.98
C THR A 186 0.09 -4.64 -4.00
N ILE A 187 0.19 -4.25 -5.28
CA ILE A 187 0.64 -5.09 -6.39
C ILE A 187 1.84 -4.40 -7.03
N VAL A 188 2.99 -5.07 -7.06
CA VAL A 188 4.22 -4.55 -7.69
C VAL A 188 4.94 -5.66 -8.44
N PHE A 189 5.78 -5.27 -9.40
CA PHE A 189 6.74 -6.19 -10.00
C PHE A 189 8.06 -6.15 -9.24
N GLN A 190 8.64 -7.32 -9.04
CA GLN A 190 9.98 -7.52 -8.46
C GLN A 190 10.83 -8.30 -9.46
N ASP A 191 12.06 -7.84 -9.71
CA ASP A 191 12.99 -8.54 -10.59
C ASP A 191 13.30 -9.94 -10.08
N ALA A 192 13.34 -10.91 -11.00
CA ALA A 192 13.73 -12.29 -10.77
C ALA A 192 14.67 -12.76 -11.88
N THR A 193 15.45 -13.80 -11.64
CA THR A 193 16.43 -14.33 -12.62
C THR A 193 15.77 -14.85 -13.91
N TYR A 194 14.49 -15.22 -13.84
CA TYR A 194 13.69 -15.72 -14.95
C TYR A 194 12.82 -14.65 -15.62
N GLY A 195 12.79 -13.42 -15.08
CA GLY A 195 11.94 -12.33 -15.53
C GLY A 195 11.49 -11.47 -14.35
N ALA A 196 10.26 -11.64 -13.86
CA ALA A 196 9.76 -10.95 -12.66
C ALA A 196 8.79 -11.82 -11.86
N ASP A 197 8.62 -11.47 -10.59
CA ASP A 197 7.48 -11.85 -9.79
C ASP A 197 6.46 -10.71 -9.76
N VAL A 198 5.19 -11.00 -9.98
CA VAL A 198 4.11 -10.11 -9.54
C VAL A 198 3.88 -10.38 -8.05
N VAL A 199 4.20 -9.40 -7.23
CA VAL A 199 4.05 -9.47 -5.77
C VAL A 199 2.71 -8.89 -5.40
N PHE A 200 1.87 -9.67 -4.72
CA PHE A 200 0.65 -9.22 -4.06
C PHE A 200 0.89 -9.23 -2.56
N THR A 201 0.60 -8.15 -1.88
CA THR A 201 0.73 -8.13 -0.42
C THR A 201 -0.36 -7.29 0.22
N TRP A 202 -0.92 -7.80 1.31
CA TRP A 202 -1.87 -7.09 2.16
C TRP A 202 -1.98 -7.79 3.51
N ASP A 203 -2.11 -7.01 4.60
CA ASP A 203 -2.12 -7.57 5.94
C ASP A 203 -0.84 -8.41 6.17
N THR A 204 -0.97 -9.65 6.58
CA THR A 204 0.13 -10.60 6.83
C THR A 204 0.38 -11.55 5.65
N VAL A 205 -0.24 -11.31 4.50
CA VAL A 205 -0.19 -12.19 3.33
C VAL A 205 0.71 -11.61 2.26
N LYS A 206 1.56 -12.47 1.68
CA LYS A 206 2.36 -12.19 0.49
C LYS A 206 2.24 -13.35 -0.50
N ILE A 207 2.06 -13.01 -1.79
CA ILE A 207 2.02 -13.94 -2.91
C ILE A 207 3.05 -13.51 -3.95
N LEU A 208 3.76 -14.44 -4.55
CA LEU A 208 4.71 -14.22 -5.64
C LEU A 208 4.25 -15.02 -6.86
N LEU A 209 3.75 -14.34 -7.89
CA LEU A 209 3.34 -14.97 -9.14
C LEU A 209 4.49 -14.85 -10.17
N PRO A 210 5.16 -15.95 -10.53
CA PRO A 210 6.27 -15.91 -11.49
C PRO A 210 5.79 -15.57 -12.91
N VAL A 211 6.46 -14.61 -13.55
CA VAL A 211 6.26 -14.21 -14.94
C VAL A 211 7.59 -14.29 -15.66
N VAL A 212 7.66 -15.15 -16.68
CA VAL A 212 8.82 -15.31 -17.54
C VAL A 212 8.61 -14.52 -18.82
N PHE A 213 9.57 -13.68 -19.17
CA PHE A 213 9.52 -12.90 -20.40
C PHE A 213 10.29 -13.63 -21.50
N SER A 214 9.67 -13.74 -22.68
CA SER A 214 10.36 -14.24 -23.88
C SER A 214 11.51 -13.28 -24.22
N LYS A 215 12.71 -13.82 -24.38
CA LYS A 215 13.88 -13.06 -24.84
C LYS A 215 13.72 -12.68 -26.30
#